data_bfee6d70cdbbce72e3b3d89b0d3b4648
#
_entry.id   bfee6d70cdbbce72e3b3d89b0d3b4648
#
_cell.length_a   1.000
_cell.length_b   1.000
_cell.length_c   1.000
_cell.angle_alpha   90.00
_cell.angle_beta   90.00
_cell.angle_gamma   90.00
#
_symmetry.space_group_name_H-M   'P 1'
#
loop_
_entity.id
_entity.type
_entity.pdbx_description
1 polymer ?
#
loop_
_entity_poly.entity_id
_entity_poly.type
_entity_poly.pdbx_seq_one_letter_code
_entity_poly.pdbx_strand_id
1 'polypeptide(L)'
;MPIGVLTNCAAVLFGGLLGTGLGKILPQNLKDNLPTLFGYCSIAIGINSIIKASGMTAVVLAILVGFTIGHSLHLEHWTSKFFHKLVKALHLGGEHIDMEFYITAVALFCCSGFGWYSTLTEGITGDPSLLMSKAVLDFFTAMIFASTLGAAICAIPIPQVTVSYTHLRAHETVLDLV
;
A
#
# COMPACT_ATOMS: atom_id res chain seq x y z
N MET A 1 -0.33 -20.47 -2.53
CA MET A 1 -0.27 -19.62 -1.32
C MET A 1 0.22 -18.24 -1.75
N PRO A 2 -0.40 -17.17 -1.31
CA PRO A 2 0.00 -15.79 -1.68
C PRO A 2 1.28 -15.38 -0.93
N ILE A 3 2.41 -15.86 -1.42
CA ILE A 3 3.73 -15.65 -0.80
C ILE A 3 4.08 -14.16 -0.78
N GLY A 4 3.80 -13.45 -1.87
CA GLY A 4 4.06 -12.03 -1.98
C GLY A 4 3.24 -11.20 -0.99
N VAL A 5 1.94 -11.51 -0.82
CA VAL A 5 1.07 -10.81 0.15
C VAL A 5 1.60 -10.99 1.58
N LEU A 6 1.94 -12.22 1.96
CA LEU A 6 2.48 -12.49 3.30
C LEU A 6 3.82 -11.82 3.52
N THR A 7 4.70 -11.84 2.53
CA THR A 7 6.00 -11.17 2.58
C THR A 7 5.83 -9.66 2.72
N ASN A 8 4.90 -9.06 1.98
CA ASN A 8 4.64 -7.63 2.06
C ASN A 8 4.10 -7.22 3.44
N CYS A 9 3.16 -7.98 3.98
CA CYS A 9 2.62 -7.71 5.32
C CYS A 9 3.68 -7.90 6.41
N ALA A 10 4.52 -8.94 6.30
CA ALA A 10 5.65 -9.13 7.19
C ALA A 10 6.66 -7.97 7.09
N ALA A 11 6.94 -7.49 5.88
CA ALA A 11 7.82 -6.35 5.65
C ALA A 11 7.32 -5.08 6.36
N VAL A 12 6.02 -4.77 6.27
CA VAL A 12 5.43 -3.63 6.97
C VAL A 12 5.51 -3.80 8.48
N LEU A 13 5.22 -5.01 8.99
CA LEU A 13 5.32 -5.31 10.42
C LEU A 13 6.75 -5.13 10.95
N PHE A 14 7.73 -5.76 10.29
CA PHE A 14 9.14 -5.67 10.70
C PHE A 14 9.70 -4.26 10.51
N GLY A 15 9.36 -3.57 9.42
CA GLY A 15 9.71 -2.17 9.20
C GLY A 15 9.14 -1.27 10.29
N GLY A 16 7.88 -1.48 10.65
CA GLY A 16 7.22 -0.77 11.75
C GLY A 16 7.88 -0.99 13.11
N LEU A 17 8.20 -2.24 13.45
CA LEU A 17 8.90 -2.58 14.70
C LEU A 17 10.30 -1.95 14.76
N LEU A 18 11.07 -2.09 13.69
CA LEU A 18 12.40 -1.47 13.60
C LEU A 18 12.33 0.05 13.66
N GLY A 19 11.37 0.66 12.94
CA GLY A 19 11.19 2.11 12.94
C GLY A 19 10.78 2.66 14.30
N THR A 20 9.97 1.94 15.06
CA THR A 20 9.60 2.32 16.44
C THR A 20 10.82 2.28 17.36
N GLY A 21 11.68 1.27 17.22
CA GLY A 21 12.90 1.15 18.04
C GLY A 21 14.02 2.10 17.62
N LEU A 22 14.25 2.20 16.31
CA LEU A 22 15.36 2.98 15.71
C LEU A 22 14.97 4.44 15.38
N GLY A 23 13.70 4.81 15.54
CA GLY A 23 13.19 6.11 15.13
C GLY A 23 13.91 7.32 15.77
N LYS A 24 14.45 7.14 16.97
CA LYS A 24 15.25 8.16 17.66
C LYS A 24 16.69 8.27 17.15
N ILE A 25 17.19 7.24 16.48
CA ILE A 25 18.58 7.14 16.00
C ILE A 25 18.67 7.58 14.52
N LEU A 26 17.57 7.46 13.78
CA LEU A 26 17.51 7.84 12.37
C LEU A 26 17.73 9.36 12.21
N PRO A 27 18.76 9.79 11.45
CA PRO A 27 18.99 11.22 11.20
C PRO A 27 17.82 11.83 10.42
N GLN A 28 17.47 13.07 10.75
CA GLN A 28 16.32 13.76 10.15
C GLN A 28 16.43 13.85 8.62
N ASN A 29 17.63 14.14 8.12
CA ASN A 29 17.89 14.18 6.67
C ASN A 29 17.50 12.87 5.95
N LEU A 30 17.66 11.72 6.60
CA LEU A 30 17.27 10.43 6.04
C LEU A 30 15.75 10.30 5.98
N LYS A 31 15.05 10.71 7.05
CA LYS A 31 13.58 10.67 7.13
C LYS A 31 12.95 11.55 6.06
N ASP A 32 13.54 12.72 5.78
CA ASP A 32 13.00 13.69 4.84
C ASP A 32 13.24 13.29 3.38
N ASN A 33 14.38 12.64 3.09
CA ASN A 33 14.77 12.32 1.71
C ASN A 33 14.35 10.92 1.24
N LEU A 34 14.23 9.95 2.14
CA LEU A 34 13.85 8.58 1.79
C LEU A 34 12.49 8.49 1.08
N PRO A 35 11.42 9.19 1.52
CA PRO A 35 10.14 9.17 0.82
C PRO A 35 10.26 9.66 -0.64
N THR A 36 11.10 10.65 -0.90
CA THR A 36 11.37 11.16 -2.24
C THR A 36 12.07 10.11 -3.10
N LEU A 37 13.06 9.42 -2.54
CA LEU A 37 13.76 8.32 -3.23
C LEU A 37 12.79 7.18 -3.57
N PHE A 38 11.89 6.82 -2.65
CA PHE A 38 10.87 5.80 -2.93
C PHE A 38 9.87 6.25 -3.99
N GLY A 39 9.55 7.54 -4.04
CA GLY A 39 8.77 8.11 -5.14
C GLY A 39 9.45 7.86 -6.49
N TYR A 40 10.74 8.10 -6.60
CA TYR A 40 11.50 7.82 -7.83
C TYR A 40 11.53 6.33 -8.17
N CYS A 41 11.74 5.45 -7.18
CA CYS A 41 11.68 4.00 -7.40
C CYS A 41 10.28 3.57 -7.90
N SER A 42 9.21 4.11 -7.32
CA SER A 42 7.84 3.81 -7.73
C SER A 42 7.56 4.27 -9.16
N ILE A 43 8.07 5.44 -9.55
CA ILE A 43 7.97 5.93 -10.94
C ILE A 43 8.72 4.99 -11.88
N ALA A 44 9.93 4.57 -11.54
CA ALA A 44 10.71 3.65 -12.37
C ALA A 44 10.00 2.30 -12.57
N ILE A 45 9.42 1.74 -11.51
CA ILE A 45 8.60 0.52 -11.58
C ILE A 45 7.35 0.74 -12.43
N GLY A 46 6.69 1.88 -12.27
CA GLY A 46 5.50 2.26 -13.06
C GLY A 46 5.83 2.35 -14.56
N ILE A 47 6.93 3.00 -14.92
CA ILE A 47 7.39 3.09 -16.31
C ILE A 47 7.66 1.70 -16.89
N ASN A 48 8.37 0.83 -16.15
CA ASN A 48 8.63 -0.55 -16.58
C ASN A 48 7.34 -1.35 -16.78
N SER A 49 6.33 -1.13 -15.94
CA SER A 49 5.01 -1.77 -16.07
C SER A 49 4.25 -1.25 -17.29
N ILE A 50 4.33 0.04 -17.58
CA ILE A 50 3.72 0.67 -18.76
C ILE A 50 4.35 0.12 -20.06
N ILE A 51 5.67 -0.04 -20.10
CA ILE A 51 6.37 -0.59 -21.29
C ILE A 51 5.91 -2.01 -21.59
N LYS A 52 5.58 -2.79 -20.58
CA LYS A 52 5.08 -4.17 -20.71
C LYS A 52 3.60 -4.26 -21.04
N ALA A 53 2.85 -3.16 -20.93
CA ALA A 53 1.41 -3.17 -21.15
C ALA A 53 1.09 -3.29 -22.64
N SER A 54 0.32 -4.31 -23.00
CA SER A 54 -0.29 -4.42 -24.32
C SER A 54 -1.59 -3.61 -24.32
N GLY A 55 -1.71 -2.63 -25.23
CA GLY A 55 -2.94 -1.84 -25.36
C GLY A 55 -2.93 -0.52 -24.56
N MET A 56 -1.96 0.34 -24.85
CA MET A 56 -1.83 1.67 -24.24
C MET A 56 -3.12 2.51 -24.28
N THR A 57 -3.90 2.39 -25.35
CA THR A 57 -5.19 3.11 -25.47
C THR A 57 -6.16 2.74 -24.37
N ALA A 58 -6.25 1.45 -24.02
CA ALA A 58 -7.12 0.98 -22.94
C ALA A 58 -6.63 1.52 -21.56
N VAL A 59 -5.33 1.57 -21.35
CA VAL A 59 -4.72 2.13 -20.11
C VAL A 59 -5.07 3.62 -19.97
N VAL A 60 -4.88 4.40 -21.05
CA VAL A 60 -5.21 5.84 -21.05
C VAL A 60 -6.69 6.07 -20.79
N LEU A 61 -7.56 5.30 -21.48
CA LEU A 61 -9.01 5.39 -21.25
C LEU A 61 -9.39 5.03 -19.81
N ALA A 62 -8.81 3.96 -19.26
CA ALA A 62 -9.08 3.55 -17.88
C ALA A 62 -8.67 4.62 -16.87
N ILE A 63 -7.54 5.29 -17.07
CA ILE A 63 -7.08 6.39 -16.22
C ILE A 63 -8.04 7.58 -16.31
N LEU A 64 -8.41 8.01 -17.52
CA LEU A 64 -9.31 9.14 -17.72
C LEU A 64 -10.70 8.90 -17.14
N VAL A 65 -11.27 7.73 -17.43
CA VAL A 65 -12.59 7.33 -16.90
C VAL A 65 -12.54 7.17 -15.39
N GLY A 66 -11.53 6.48 -14.87
CA GLY A 66 -11.34 6.30 -13.43
C GLY A 66 -11.18 7.63 -12.68
N PHE A 67 -10.37 8.55 -13.21
CA PHE A 67 -10.21 9.88 -12.65
C PHE A 67 -11.53 10.68 -12.67
N THR A 68 -12.24 10.68 -13.80
CA THR A 68 -13.51 11.41 -13.95
C THR A 68 -14.57 10.89 -12.97
N ILE A 69 -14.71 9.57 -12.86
CA ILE A 69 -15.64 8.93 -11.91
C ILE A 69 -15.22 9.22 -10.48
N GLY A 70 -13.94 9.04 -10.15
CA GLY A 70 -13.41 9.28 -8.80
C GLY A 70 -13.63 10.71 -8.32
N HIS A 71 -13.37 11.68 -9.21
CA HIS A 71 -13.58 13.09 -8.92
C HIS A 71 -15.08 13.45 -8.81
N SER A 72 -15.91 12.97 -9.72
CA SER A 72 -17.35 13.25 -9.74
C SER A 72 -18.09 12.67 -8.53
N LEU A 73 -17.68 11.52 -8.05
CA LEU A 73 -18.26 10.85 -6.89
C LEU A 73 -17.65 11.30 -5.55
N HIS A 74 -16.70 12.25 -5.56
CA HIS A 74 -15.99 12.70 -4.35
C HIS A 74 -15.44 11.52 -3.54
N LEU A 75 -14.86 10.53 -4.23
CA LEU A 75 -14.38 9.29 -3.60
C LEU A 75 -13.32 9.54 -2.53
N GLU A 76 -12.55 10.62 -2.64
CA GLU A 76 -11.58 11.06 -1.65
C GLU A 76 -12.23 11.22 -0.26
N HIS A 77 -13.36 11.94 -0.21
CA HIS A 77 -14.08 12.15 1.04
C HIS A 77 -14.68 10.86 1.63
N TRP A 78 -15.14 9.98 0.76
CA TRP A 78 -15.71 8.69 1.15
C TRP A 78 -14.62 7.75 1.69
N THR A 79 -13.49 7.70 1.01
CA THR A 79 -12.32 6.92 1.38
C THR A 79 -11.78 7.38 2.74
N SER A 80 -11.60 8.68 2.92
CA SER A 80 -11.16 9.26 4.19
C SER A 80 -12.09 8.89 5.35
N LYS A 81 -13.42 9.04 5.17
CA LYS A 81 -14.41 8.63 6.17
C LYS A 81 -14.37 7.13 6.48
N PHE A 82 -14.17 6.30 5.46
CA PHE A 82 -14.07 4.85 5.63
C PHE A 82 -12.86 4.48 6.48
N PHE A 83 -11.68 5.01 6.14
CA PHE A 83 -10.47 4.76 6.92
C PHE A 83 -10.53 5.34 8.33
N HIS A 84 -11.15 6.49 8.51
CA HIS A 84 -11.41 7.05 9.84
C HIS A 84 -12.24 6.11 10.72
N LYS A 85 -13.32 5.54 10.16
CA LYS A 85 -14.13 4.54 10.85
C LYS A 85 -13.37 3.26 11.14
N LEU A 86 -12.57 2.79 10.18
CA LEU A 86 -11.76 1.57 10.31
C LEU A 86 -10.73 1.70 11.43
N VAL A 87 -9.97 2.79 11.43
CA VAL A 87 -8.95 3.08 12.44
C VAL A 87 -9.58 3.17 13.83
N LYS A 88 -10.73 3.85 13.94
CA LYS A 88 -11.48 3.99 15.19
C LYS A 88 -12.05 2.65 15.66
N ALA A 89 -12.59 1.83 14.76
CA ALA A 89 -13.16 0.51 15.08
C ALA A 89 -12.10 -0.48 15.56
N LEU A 90 -10.90 -0.40 15.00
CA LEU A 90 -9.76 -1.26 15.35
C LEU A 90 -8.97 -0.74 16.57
N HIS A 91 -9.37 0.39 17.17
CA HIS A 91 -8.67 1.04 18.27
C HIS A 91 -7.17 1.26 18.01
N LEU A 92 -6.81 1.53 16.76
CA LEU A 92 -5.41 1.62 16.31
C LEU A 92 -4.76 3.01 16.56
N GLY A 93 -5.52 3.98 17.07
CA GLY A 93 -5.04 5.32 17.40
C GLY A 93 -4.83 5.50 18.90
N GLY A 94 -3.61 5.81 19.33
CA GLY A 94 -3.33 6.29 20.70
C GLY A 94 -3.69 7.79 20.83
N GLU A 95 -3.85 8.29 22.06
CA GLU A 95 -4.23 9.69 22.36
C GLU A 95 -3.26 10.76 21.84
N HIS A 96 -2.07 10.38 21.35
CA HIS A 96 -1.02 11.29 20.89
C HIS A 96 -0.61 11.09 19.43
N ILE A 97 -1.43 10.35 18.62
CA ILE A 97 -1.12 10.05 17.22
C ILE A 97 -1.81 11.07 16.34
N ASP A 98 -1.07 11.67 15.39
CA ASP A 98 -1.66 12.44 14.30
C ASP A 98 -2.52 11.52 13.44
N MET A 99 -3.83 11.64 13.64
CA MET A 99 -4.82 10.77 13.02
C MET A 99 -4.87 10.94 11.50
N GLU A 100 -4.68 12.16 10.98
CA GLU A 100 -4.65 12.41 9.54
C GLU A 100 -3.46 11.73 8.89
N PHE A 101 -2.29 11.85 9.51
CA PHE A 101 -1.07 11.20 9.01
C PHE A 101 -1.18 9.67 9.08
N TYR A 102 -1.79 9.14 10.16
CA TYR A 102 -2.02 7.70 10.28
C TYR A 102 -3.00 7.15 9.23
N ILE A 103 -4.11 7.86 8.95
CA ILE A 103 -5.08 7.49 7.91
C ILE A 103 -4.41 7.50 6.53
N THR A 104 -3.57 8.50 6.27
CA THR A 104 -2.78 8.58 5.04
C THR A 104 -1.85 7.38 4.90
N ALA A 105 -1.18 6.97 5.98
CA ALA A 105 -0.35 5.78 6.00
C ALA A 105 -1.15 4.51 5.69
N VAL A 106 -2.30 4.31 6.35
CA VAL A 106 -3.19 3.16 6.10
C VAL A 106 -3.65 3.13 4.64
N ALA A 107 -4.07 4.28 4.09
CA ALA A 107 -4.48 4.39 2.70
C ALA A 107 -3.32 4.05 1.74
N LEU A 108 -2.12 4.54 2.02
CA LEU A 108 -0.93 4.28 1.22
C LEU A 108 -0.58 2.79 1.17
N PHE A 109 -0.55 2.10 2.32
CA PHE A 109 -0.19 0.69 2.38
C PHE A 109 -1.29 -0.23 1.85
N CYS A 110 -2.57 0.07 2.12
CA CYS A 110 -3.70 -0.79 1.78
C CYS A 110 -4.28 -0.53 0.39
N CYS A 111 -4.28 0.73 -0.08
CA CYS A 111 -4.99 1.15 -1.29
C CYS A 111 -4.09 1.71 -2.40
N SER A 112 -2.77 1.53 -2.31
CA SER A 112 -1.89 1.98 -3.39
C SER A 112 -2.19 1.23 -4.69
N GLY A 113 -2.24 1.96 -5.81
CA GLY A 113 -2.45 1.36 -7.13
C GLY A 113 -1.40 0.30 -7.48
N PHE A 114 -0.15 0.49 -7.02
CA PHE A 114 0.91 -0.50 -7.18
C PHE A 114 0.64 -1.77 -6.36
N GLY A 115 0.09 -1.65 -5.15
CA GLY A 115 -0.31 -2.79 -4.33
C GLY A 115 -1.40 -3.62 -4.99
N TRP A 116 -2.40 -2.96 -5.53
CA TRP A 116 -3.49 -3.60 -6.29
C TRP A 116 -2.97 -4.34 -7.50
N TYR A 117 -2.21 -3.65 -8.35
CA TYR A 117 -1.64 -4.24 -9.55
C TYR A 117 -0.75 -5.45 -9.24
N SER A 118 0.11 -5.33 -8.24
CA SER A 118 1.02 -6.41 -7.84
C SER A 118 0.28 -7.63 -7.30
N THR A 119 -0.78 -7.42 -6.50
CA THR A 119 -1.60 -8.50 -5.96
C THR A 119 -2.39 -9.22 -7.05
N LEU A 120 -2.97 -8.47 -8.00
CA LEU A 120 -3.65 -9.05 -9.15
C LEU A 120 -2.68 -9.84 -10.04
N THR A 121 -1.48 -9.31 -10.27
CA THR A 121 -0.47 -10.01 -11.08
C THR A 121 -0.06 -11.32 -10.42
N GLU A 122 0.21 -11.35 -9.12
CA GLU A 122 0.51 -12.59 -8.40
C GLU A 122 -0.66 -13.57 -8.47
N GLY A 123 -1.90 -13.09 -8.34
CA GLY A 123 -3.10 -13.94 -8.44
C GLY A 123 -3.28 -14.59 -9.83
N ILE A 124 -2.96 -13.85 -10.90
CA ILE A 124 -3.11 -14.32 -12.28
C ILE A 124 -1.95 -15.20 -12.73
N THR A 125 -0.73 -14.76 -12.46
CA THR A 125 0.50 -15.37 -13.04
C THR A 125 1.20 -16.31 -12.06
N GLY A 126 0.89 -16.21 -10.77
CA GLY A 126 1.64 -16.89 -9.70
C GLY A 126 3.03 -16.28 -9.43
N ASP A 127 3.39 -15.17 -10.10
CA ASP A 127 4.70 -14.52 -9.96
C ASP A 127 4.65 -13.43 -8.87
N PRO A 128 5.34 -13.62 -7.73
CA PRO A 128 5.36 -12.67 -6.62
C PRO A 128 6.35 -11.52 -6.80
N SER A 129 7.08 -11.44 -7.91
CA SER A 129 8.23 -10.52 -8.11
C SER A 129 7.87 -9.05 -7.89
N LEU A 130 6.70 -8.61 -8.37
CA LEU A 130 6.23 -7.24 -8.19
C LEU A 130 5.89 -6.95 -6.73
N LEU A 131 5.24 -7.90 -6.07
CA LEU A 131 4.87 -7.75 -4.66
C LEU A 131 6.10 -7.82 -3.75
N MET A 132 7.13 -8.58 -4.11
CA MET A 132 8.44 -8.57 -3.45
C MET A 132 9.12 -7.21 -3.56
N SER A 133 9.09 -6.60 -4.74
CA SER A 133 9.61 -5.24 -4.95
C SER A 133 8.86 -4.22 -4.10
N LYS A 134 7.52 -4.36 -4.01
CA LYS A 134 6.70 -3.55 -3.13
C LYS A 134 7.05 -3.79 -1.65
N ALA A 135 7.27 -5.03 -1.24
CA ALA A 135 7.61 -5.36 0.14
C ALA A 135 8.88 -4.64 0.61
N VAL A 136 9.89 -4.52 -0.25
CA VAL A 136 11.10 -3.74 0.06
C VAL A 136 10.76 -2.26 0.26
N LEU A 137 9.98 -1.65 -0.65
CA LEU A 137 9.55 -0.25 -0.51
C LEU A 137 8.71 -0.03 0.74
N ASP A 138 7.75 -0.90 1.00
CA ASP A 138 6.85 -0.83 2.15
C ASP A 138 7.61 -1.01 3.47
N PHE A 139 8.62 -1.87 3.52
CA PHE A 139 9.48 -2.05 4.70
C PHE A 139 10.14 -0.74 5.14
N PHE A 140 10.82 -0.07 4.21
CA PHE A 140 11.49 1.19 4.51
C PHE A 140 10.50 2.33 4.78
N THR A 141 9.41 2.37 4.05
CA THR A 141 8.34 3.36 4.27
C THR A 141 7.72 3.18 5.65
N ALA A 142 7.42 1.93 6.06
CA ALA A 142 6.91 1.61 7.38
C ALA A 142 7.91 1.98 8.49
N MET A 143 9.20 1.76 8.27
CA MET A 143 10.25 2.15 9.21
C MET A 143 10.28 3.67 9.45
N ILE A 144 10.13 4.46 8.38
CA ILE A 144 10.11 5.93 8.49
C ILE A 144 8.83 6.40 9.17
N PHE A 145 7.67 5.91 8.74
CA PHE A 145 6.40 6.29 9.33
C PHE A 145 6.31 5.90 10.80
N ALA A 146 6.85 4.74 11.17
CA ALA A 146 6.92 4.30 12.56
C ALA A 146 7.85 5.18 13.41
N SER A 147 8.83 5.86 12.83
CA SER A 147 9.65 6.83 13.54
C SER A 147 8.85 8.06 14.01
N THR A 148 7.72 8.36 13.37
CA THR A 148 6.81 9.47 13.71
C THR A 148 5.54 8.97 14.40
N LEU A 149 4.90 7.93 13.87
CA LEU A 149 3.63 7.37 14.34
C LEU A 149 3.81 6.27 15.42
N GLY A 150 5.05 5.87 15.68
CA GLY A 150 5.33 4.82 16.66
C GLY A 150 4.79 3.45 16.26
N ALA A 151 4.43 2.66 17.26
CA ALA A 151 3.98 1.26 17.10
C ALA A 151 2.63 1.13 16.36
N ALA A 152 1.90 2.22 16.15
CA ALA A 152 0.62 2.19 15.43
C ALA A 152 0.76 1.64 14.00
N ILE A 153 1.93 1.84 13.37
CA ILE A 153 2.22 1.29 12.04
C ILE A 153 2.19 -0.24 12.02
N CYS A 154 2.56 -0.90 13.12
CA CYS A 154 2.52 -2.35 13.22
C CYS A 154 1.11 -2.96 13.15
N ALA A 155 0.08 -2.15 13.26
CA ALA A 155 -1.30 -2.58 13.11
C ALA A 155 -1.80 -2.54 11.65
N ILE A 156 -1.12 -1.81 10.76
CA ILE A 156 -1.48 -1.69 9.34
C ILE A 156 -1.49 -3.03 8.58
N PRO A 157 -0.62 -4.02 8.85
CA PRO A 157 -0.72 -5.34 8.23
C PRO A 157 -2.08 -6.02 8.38
N ILE A 158 -2.85 -5.74 9.44
CA ILE A 158 -4.16 -6.36 9.67
C ILE A 158 -5.15 -5.99 8.54
N PRO A 159 -5.48 -4.71 8.30
CA PRO A 159 -6.31 -4.33 7.16
C PRO A 159 -5.66 -4.64 5.81
N GLN A 160 -4.33 -4.56 5.70
CA GLN A 160 -3.60 -4.84 4.47
C GLN A 160 -3.76 -6.30 4.02
N VAL A 161 -3.61 -7.27 4.92
CA VAL A 161 -3.87 -8.70 4.62
C VAL A 161 -5.30 -8.88 4.15
N THR A 162 -6.28 -8.28 4.84
CA THR A 162 -7.69 -8.41 4.51
C THR A 162 -7.98 -7.89 3.10
N VAL A 163 -7.49 -6.70 2.77
CA VAL A 163 -7.67 -6.09 1.45
C VAL A 163 -6.98 -6.92 0.38
N SER A 164 -5.70 -7.26 0.56
CA SER A 164 -4.94 -8.03 -0.44
C SER A 164 -5.51 -9.42 -0.66
N TYR A 165 -5.95 -10.10 0.41
CA TYR A 165 -6.52 -11.44 0.31
C TYR A 165 -7.88 -11.46 -0.38
N THR A 166 -8.72 -10.44 -0.16
CA THR A 166 -10.01 -10.32 -0.85
C THR A 166 -9.83 -10.12 -2.35
N HIS A 167 -8.82 -9.35 -2.77
CA HIS A 167 -8.52 -9.14 -4.18
C HIS A 167 -7.94 -10.39 -4.85
N LEU A 168 -7.07 -11.09 -4.15
CA LEU A 168 -6.50 -12.35 -4.63
C LEU A 168 -7.60 -13.40 -4.85
N ARG A 169 -8.53 -13.56 -3.90
CA ARG A 169 -9.63 -14.53 -3.99
C ARG A 169 -10.71 -14.15 -5.00
N ALA A 170 -10.98 -12.88 -5.20
CA ALA A 170 -11.94 -12.44 -6.20
C ALA A 170 -11.55 -12.94 -7.61
N HIS A 171 -10.25 -13.09 -7.86
CA HIS A 171 -9.73 -13.60 -9.13
C HIS A 171 -9.82 -15.13 -9.25
N GLU A 172 -9.55 -15.87 -8.17
CA GLU A 172 -9.73 -17.34 -8.17
C GLU A 172 -11.17 -17.71 -8.51
N THR A 173 -12.16 -16.99 -7.97
CA THR A 173 -13.58 -17.23 -8.22
C THR A 173 -13.98 -16.94 -9.68
N VAL A 174 -13.32 -16.01 -10.37
CA VAL A 174 -13.58 -15.72 -11.78
C VAL A 174 -12.99 -16.80 -12.69
N LEU A 175 -11.81 -17.35 -12.34
CA LEU A 175 -11.18 -18.45 -13.10
C LEU A 175 -11.94 -19.79 -12.94
N ASP A 176 -12.56 -20.01 -11.78
CA ASP A 176 -13.39 -21.20 -11.55
C ASP A 176 -14.75 -21.15 -12.27
N LEU A 177 -15.14 -19.99 -12.83
CA LEU A 177 -16.39 -19.79 -13.55
C LEU A 177 -16.24 -19.80 -15.10
N VAL A 178 -15.02 -19.95 -15.62
CA VAL A 178 -14.67 -20.01 -17.05
C VAL A 178 -14.10 -21.35 -17.42
#